data_1e3666cd1e65c7a7e0134c6c80a5b646
#
_entry.id   1e3666cd1e65c7a7e0134c6c80a5b646
#
_cell.length_a   1.000
_cell.length_b   1.000
_cell.length_c   1.000
_cell.angle_alpha   90.00
_cell.angle_beta   90.00
_cell.angle_gamma   90.00
#
_symmetry.space_group_name_H-M   'P 1'
#
loop_
_entity.id
_entity.type
_entity.pdbx_description
1 polymer ?
#
loop_
_entity_poly.entity_id
_entity_poly.type
_entity_poly.pdbx_seq_one_letter_code
_entity_poly.pdbx_strand_id
1 'polypeptide(L)'
;RAYLLQGLRPNDVVHSVYGFGMVNGGHYIREAILHYTQALLLPAGTGAETRSRLQVDLIHRFGATVLVGFSDFLRKLAVVAKEAGLEPGRDLTVRMICGHLDHKSRADLGDLWGGADTFDWYGVGDTGIIAAEGPHQNGLYVWEDAHFVEMLDPKTAQPVADGTPGNICVTVLFKDTIYPIIRFDTQDL
;
A
#
# COMPACT_ATOMS: atom_id res chain seq x y z
N ARG A 1 5.17 10.56 -1.37
CA ARG A 1 5.97 10.31 -2.59
C ARG A 1 5.39 9.15 -3.40
N ALA A 2 5.27 7.93 -2.84
CA ALA A 2 4.78 6.76 -3.56
C ALA A 2 3.48 7.06 -4.35
N TYR A 3 2.45 7.55 -3.71
CA TYR A 3 1.18 7.86 -4.35
C TYR A 3 1.29 8.84 -5.53
N LEU A 4 2.11 9.89 -5.39
CA LEU A 4 2.30 10.86 -6.47
C LEU A 4 3.06 10.26 -7.64
N LEU A 5 4.07 9.43 -7.35
CA LEU A 5 4.83 8.70 -8.37
C LEU A 5 3.95 7.70 -9.12
N GLN A 6 3.02 7.05 -8.41
CA GLN A 6 2.06 6.10 -8.95
C GLN A 6 0.88 6.77 -9.68
N GLY A 7 0.81 8.09 -9.68
CA GLY A 7 -0.18 8.85 -10.44
C GLY A 7 -1.46 9.22 -9.67
N LEU A 8 -1.38 9.36 -8.34
CA LEU A 8 -2.48 9.95 -7.55
C LEU A 8 -2.76 11.39 -8.01
N ARG A 9 -4.03 11.72 -8.16
CA ARG A 9 -4.50 13.01 -8.66
C ARG A 9 -5.22 13.81 -7.59
N PRO A 10 -5.28 15.15 -7.68
CA PRO A 10 -6.00 15.99 -6.71
C PRO A 10 -7.48 15.65 -6.54
N ASN A 11 -8.13 15.18 -7.58
CA ASN A 11 -9.56 14.85 -7.57
C ASN A 11 -9.85 13.38 -7.25
N ASP A 12 -8.84 12.59 -6.87
CA ASP A 12 -9.06 11.20 -6.49
C ASP A 12 -9.76 11.09 -5.13
N VAL A 13 -10.57 10.06 -5.02
CA VAL A 13 -11.16 9.60 -3.76
C VAL A 13 -10.49 8.29 -3.39
N VAL A 14 -9.71 8.31 -2.32
CA VAL A 14 -8.91 7.19 -1.84
C VAL A 14 -9.68 6.44 -0.76
N HIS A 15 -10.02 5.19 -1.01
CA HIS A 15 -10.60 4.29 -0.02
C HIS A 15 -9.50 3.40 0.56
N SER A 16 -9.19 3.57 1.85
CA SER A 16 -8.15 2.81 2.55
C SER A 16 -8.75 1.76 3.47
N VAL A 17 -8.27 0.53 3.33
CA VAL A 17 -8.70 -0.63 4.15
C VAL A 17 -7.64 -1.05 5.18
N TYR A 18 -6.61 -0.25 5.38
CA TYR A 18 -5.66 -0.45 6.48
C TYR A 18 -6.28 -0.06 7.82
N GLY A 19 -6.06 -0.90 8.84
CA GLY A 19 -6.60 -0.67 10.18
C GLY A 19 -5.98 0.51 10.91
N PHE A 20 -6.72 1.06 11.87
CA PHE A 20 -6.36 2.23 12.70
C PHE A 20 -6.14 1.89 14.17
N GLY A 21 -5.97 0.61 14.52
CA GLY A 21 -5.63 0.20 15.88
C GLY A 21 -4.17 0.50 16.23
N MET A 22 -3.53 -0.42 16.94
CA MET A 22 -2.11 -0.32 17.30
C MET A 22 -1.14 -0.56 16.13
N VAL A 23 -1.66 -0.78 14.92
CA VAL A 23 -0.89 -0.97 13.69
C VAL A 23 -0.70 0.35 12.98
N ASN A 24 0.55 0.71 12.66
CA ASN A 24 0.89 2.02 12.09
C ASN A 24 0.43 2.25 10.64
N GLY A 25 0.16 1.19 9.87
CA GLY A 25 -0.10 1.28 8.43
C GLY A 25 -1.21 2.25 8.06
N GLY A 26 -2.38 2.14 8.70
CA GLY A 26 -3.51 3.05 8.45
C GLY A 26 -3.18 4.51 8.79
N HIS A 27 -2.44 4.74 9.87
CA HIS A 27 -2.02 6.07 10.29
C HIS A 27 -1.06 6.71 9.30
N TYR A 28 -0.04 5.99 8.82
CA TYR A 28 0.89 6.50 7.80
C TYR A 28 0.18 6.88 6.50
N ILE A 29 -0.75 6.04 6.05
CA ILE A 29 -1.54 6.31 4.84
C ILE A 29 -2.40 7.56 5.03
N ARG A 30 -3.09 7.65 6.17
CA ARG A 30 -3.92 8.79 6.52
C ARG A 30 -3.11 10.09 6.50
N GLU A 31 -1.99 10.14 7.22
CA GLU A 31 -1.13 11.32 7.28
C GLU A 31 -0.58 11.69 5.88
N ALA A 32 -0.16 10.68 5.10
CA ALA A 32 0.34 10.91 3.75
C ALA A 32 -0.71 11.55 2.83
N ILE A 33 -1.94 11.06 2.84
CA ILE A 33 -3.02 11.59 1.99
C ILE A 33 -3.47 12.97 2.46
N LEU A 34 -3.72 13.15 3.76
CA LEU A 34 -4.28 14.39 4.29
C LEU A 34 -3.30 15.57 4.23
N HIS A 35 -2.01 15.33 4.46
CA HIS A 35 -1.03 16.42 4.56
C HIS A 35 -0.25 16.70 3.28
N TYR A 36 -0.16 15.73 2.38
CA TYR A 36 0.73 15.85 1.22
C TYR A 36 0.01 15.69 -0.12
N THR A 37 -1.31 15.55 -0.12
CA THR A 37 -2.13 15.48 -1.34
C THR A 37 -3.38 16.34 -1.22
N GLN A 38 -4.10 16.49 -2.34
CA GLN A 38 -5.42 17.13 -2.37
C GLN A 38 -6.55 16.11 -2.56
N ALA A 39 -6.23 14.82 -2.55
CA ALA A 39 -7.20 13.75 -2.68
C ALA A 39 -8.09 13.63 -1.43
N LEU A 40 -9.35 13.22 -1.61
CA LEU A 40 -10.24 12.90 -0.51
C LEU A 40 -9.89 11.51 0.05
N LEU A 41 -9.77 11.39 1.37
CA LEU A 41 -9.56 10.09 2.02
C LEU A 41 -10.84 9.56 2.66
N LEU A 42 -11.19 8.31 2.36
CA LEU A 42 -12.16 7.49 3.08
C LEU A 42 -11.41 6.47 3.93
N PRO A 43 -11.15 6.76 5.22
CA PRO A 43 -10.37 5.89 6.11
C PRO A 43 -11.26 4.78 6.69
N ALA A 44 -11.63 3.80 5.85
CA ALA A 44 -12.61 2.78 6.22
C ALA A 44 -12.06 1.74 7.20
N GLY A 45 -10.74 1.51 7.20
CA GLY A 45 -10.13 0.49 8.03
C GLY A 45 -10.44 -0.94 7.56
N THR A 46 -10.15 -1.89 8.41
CA THR A 46 -10.38 -3.32 8.12
C THR A 46 -11.87 -3.69 8.10
N GLY A 47 -12.16 -4.92 7.68
CA GLY A 47 -13.53 -5.46 7.75
C GLY A 47 -14.12 -5.60 9.16
N ALA A 48 -13.27 -5.52 10.21
CA ALA A 48 -13.70 -5.48 11.61
C ALA A 48 -14.15 -4.07 12.02
N GLU A 49 -13.50 -3.04 11.50
CA GLU A 49 -13.82 -1.63 11.79
C GLU A 49 -15.03 -1.17 10.95
N THR A 50 -15.02 -1.50 9.67
CA THR A 50 -16.12 -1.19 8.75
C THR A 50 -16.48 -2.44 7.95
N ARG A 51 -17.70 -2.93 8.10
CA ARG A 51 -18.16 -4.15 7.43
C ARG A 51 -18.01 -4.02 5.90
N SER A 52 -17.60 -5.10 5.24
CA SER A 52 -17.30 -5.11 3.79
C SER A 52 -18.44 -4.55 2.94
N ARG A 53 -19.70 -4.84 3.27
CA ARG A 53 -20.87 -4.29 2.56
C ARG A 53 -20.92 -2.76 2.64
N LEU A 54 -20.70 -2.20 3.84
CA LEU A 54 -20.66 -0.73 4.01
C LEU A 54 -19.48 -0.12 3.27
N GLN A 55 -18.32 -0.80 3.24
CA GLN A 55 -17.17 -0.32 2.45
C GLN A 55 -17.51 -0.23 0.96
N VAL A 56 -18.19 -1.23 0.40
CA VAL A 56 -18.65 -1.20 -0.99
C VAL A 56 -19.65 -0.06 -1.23
N ASP A 57 -20.58 0.16 -0.30
CA ASP A 57 -21.52 1.29 -0.38
C ASP A 57 -20.79 2.65 -0.34
N LEU A 58 -19.74 2.79 0.46
CA LEU A 58 -18.91 4.00 0.53
C LEU A 58 -18.11 4.20 -0.77
N ILE A 59 -17.49 3.14 -1.32
CA ILE A 59 -16.79 3.18 -2.60
C ILE A 59 -17.74 3.68 -3.69
N HIS A 60 -18.95 3.15 -3.76
CA HIS A 60 -19.94 3.54 -4.75
C HIS A 60 -20.42 4.98 -4.55
N ARG A 61 -20.88 5.33 -3.34
CA ARG A 61 -21.50 6.65 -3.05
C ARG A 61 -20.54 7.82 -3.18
N PHE A 62 -19.28 7.63 -2.79
CA PHE A 62 -18.26 8.67 -2.88
C PHE A 62 -17.46 8.62 -4.17
N GLY A 63 -17.73 7.65 -5.05
CA GLY A 63 -17.01 7.49 -6.31
C GLY A 63 -15.52 7.26 -6.09
N ALA A 64 -15.16 6.30 -5.21
CA ALA A 64 -13.75 6.01 -4.94
C ALA A 64 -13.04 5.58 -6.23
N THR A 65 -11.92 6.25 -6.52
CA THR A 65 -11.11 6.03 -7.72
C THR A 65 -9.81 5.31 -7.40
N VAL A 66 -9.41 5.29 -6.14
CA VAL A 66 -8.19 4.64 -5.65
C VAL A 66 -8.51 3.75 -4.46
N LEU A 67 -8.03 2.52 -4.49
CA LEU A 67 -8.07 1.60 -3.34
C LEU A 67 -6.68 1.42 -2.76
N VAL A 68 -6.59 1.41 -1.43
CA VAL A 68 -5.33 1.20 -0.71
C VAL A 68 -5.51 0.05 0.28
N GLY A 69 -4.77 -1.06 0.06
CA GLY A 69 -4.98 -2.23 0.90
C GLY A 69 -4.16 -3.46 0.56
N PHE A 70 -4.60 -4.59 1.10
CA PHE A 70 -4.05 -5.92 0.85
C PHE A 70 -4.87 -6.63 -0.23
N SER A 71 -4.21 -7.35 -1.13
CA SER A 71 -4.85 -8.02 -2.29
C SER A 71 -6.05 -8.87 -1.89
N ASP A 72 -5.93 -9.71 -0.87
CA ASP A 72 -7.01 -10.62 -0.45
C ASP A 72 -8.28 -9.89 -0.01
N PHE A 73 -8.12 -8.80 0.75
CA PHE A 73 -9.27 -8.05 1.21
C PHE A 73 -9.91 -7.24 0.07
N LEU A 74 -9.11 -6.69 -0.84
CA LEU A 74 -9.61 -6.00 -2.02
C LEU A 74 -10.33 -6.95 -2.98
N ARG A 75 -9.87 -8.20 -3.13
CA ARG A 75 -10.60 -9.26 -3.85
C ARG A 75 -11.95 -9.55 -3.21
N LYS A 76 -11.97 -9.69 -1.88
CA LYS A 76 -13.22 -9.89 -1.13
C LYS A 76 -14.20 -8.73 -1.36
N LEU A 77 -13.74 -7.48 -1.37
CA LEU A 77 -14.62 -6.33 -1.63
C LEU A 77 -15.22 -6.37 -3.04
N ALA A 78 -14.47 -6.79 -4.05
CA ALA A 78 -15.00 -6.95 -5.42
C ALA A 78 -16.09 -8.04 -5.49
N VAL A 79 -15.91 -9.16 -4.76
CA VAL A 79 -16.96 -10.20 -4.66
C VAL A 79 -18.20 -9.63 -3.99
N VAL A 80 -18.04 -8.93 -2.85
CA VAL A 80 -19.17 -8.31 -2.12
C VAL A 80 -19.87 -7.25 -2.98
N ALA A 81 -19.12 -6.52 -3.83
CA ALA A 81 -19.71 -5.57 -4.79
C ALA A 81 -20.65 -6.30 -5.78
N LYS A 82 -20.18 -7.39 -6.37
CA LYS A 82 -21.00 -8.21 -7.30
C LYS A 82 -22.24 -8.79 -6.63
N GLU A 83 -22.12 -9.31 -5.41
CA GLU A 83 -23.24 -9.79 -4.59
C GLU A 83 -24.24 -8.65 -4.30
N ALA A 84 -23.76 -7.41 -4.28
CA ALA A 84 -24.57 -6.20 -4.13
C ALA A 84 -25.25 -5.73 -5.41
N GLY A 85 -24.98 -6.37 -6.56
CA GLY A 85 -25.45 -5.95 -7.87
C GLY A 85 -24.64 -4.79 -8.47
N LEU A 86 -23.45 -4.49 -7.92
CA LEU A 86 -22.54 -3.48 -8.44
C LEU A 86 -21.39 -4.15 -9.20
N GLU A 87 -21.19 -3.76 -10.45
CA GLU A 87 -20.12 -4.33 -11.28
C GLU A 87 -18.88 -3.41 -11.25
N PRO A 88 -17.72 -3.89 -10.73
CA PRO A 88 -16.47 -3.15 -10.82
C PRO A 88 -16.10 -2.80 -12.28
N GLY A 89 -15.60 -1.59 -12.50
CA GLY A 89 -15.29 -1.07 -13.81
C GLY A 89 -16.49 -0.40 -14.53
N ARG A 90 -17.73 -0.72 -14.11
CA ARG A 90 -18.93 -0.06 -14.64
C ARG A 90 -19.60 0.83 -13.60
N ASP A 91 -19.92 0.26 -12.44
CA ASP A 91 -20.64 0.95 -11.35
C ASP A 91 -19.67 1.47 -10.28
N LEU A 92 -18.50 0.88 -10.19
CA LEU A 92 -17.39 1.29 -9.32
C LEU A 92 -16.19 1.66 -10.21
N THR A 93 -15.81 2.95 -10.19
CA THR A 93 -14.85 3.53 -11.15
C THR A 93 -13.42 3.56 -10.58
N VAL A 94 -12.99 2.47 -9.96
CA VAL A 94 -11.64 2.33 -9.44
C VAL A 94 -10.65 2.27 -10.60
N ARG A 95 -9.66 3.16 -10.60
CA ARG A 95 -8.63 3.23 -11.65
C ARG A 95 -7.23 2.82 -11.14
N MET A 96 -7.02 2.82 -9.83
CA MET A 96 -5.72 2.56 -9.22
C MET A 96 -5.87 1.78 -7.92
N ILE A 97 -5.00 0.82 -7.71
CA ILE A 97 -4.91 0.02 -6.49
C ILE A 97 -3.47 0.06 -6.00
N CYS A 98 -3.27 0.42 -4.73
CA CYS A 98 -1.95 0.49 -4.12
C CYS A 98 -1.92 -0.31 -2.82
N GLY A 99 -0.82 -0.96 -2.52
CA GLY A 99 -0.68 -1.65 -1.24
C GLY A 99 0.34 -2.76 -1.24
N HIS A 100 0.23 -3.65 -0.28
CA HIS A 100 0.95 -4.92 -0.30
C HIS A 100 0.20 -5.87 -1.24
N LEU A 101 0.69 -5.96 -2.46
CA LEU A 101 0.06 -6.74 -3.51
C LEU A 101 0.88 -7.99 -3.79
N ASP A 102 0.18 -9.13 -3.88
CA ASP A 102 0.82 -10.36 -4.34
C ASP A 102 1.20 -10.22 -5.81
N HIS A 103 2.49 -10.24 -6.09
CA HIS A 103 3.06 -10.06 -7.43
C HIS A 103 2.48 -11.01 -8.49
N LYS A 104 2.17 -12.26 -8.10
CA LYS A 104 1.64 -13.28 -9.02
C LYS A 104 0.19 -13.07 -9.40
N SER A 105 -0.58 -12.42 -8.53
CA SER A 105 -2.03 -12.30 -8.69
C SER A 105 -2.51 -10.85 -8.85
N ARG A 106 -1.60 -9.88 -8.92
CA ARG A 106 -1.97 -8.47 -9.00
C ARG A 106 -2.65 -8.08 -10.32
N ALA A 107 -2.27 -8.71 -11.44
CA ALA A 107 -2.94 -8.49 -12.72
C ALA A 107 -4.42 -8.88 -12.64
N ASP A 108 -4.70 -10.07 -12.10
CA ASP A 108 -6.07 -10.53 -11.88
C ASP A 108 -6.84 -9.61 -10.92
N LEU A 109 -6.15 -9.00 -9.95
CA LEU A 109 -6.77 -8.02 -9.05
C LEU A 109 -7.17 -6.74 -9.81
N GLY A 110 -6.30 -6.24 -10.68
CA GLY A 110 -6.61 -5.10 -11.56
C GLY A 110 -7.81 -5.39 -12.45
N ASP A 111 -7.82 -6.55 -13.12
CA ASP A 111 -8.93 -6.99 -13.97
C ASP A 111 -10.23 -7.13 -13.20
N LEU A 112 -10.18 -7.64 -11.97
CA LEU A 112 -11.35 -7.78 -11.09
C LEU A 112 -12.00 -6.44 -10.76
N TRP A 113 -11.22 -5.35 -10.75
CA TRP A 113 -11.66 -3.97 -10.54
C TRP A 113 -11.84 -3.18 -11.84
N GLY A 114 -12.01 -3.87 -12.98
CA GLY A 114 -12.33 -3.26 -14.26
C GLY A 114 -11.12 -2.69 -15.02
N GLY A 115 -9.95 -3.27 -14.82
CA GLY A 115 -8.71 -2.85 -15.46
C GLY A 115 -7.97 -1.75 -14.69
N ALA A 116 -8.10 -1.73 -13.38
CA ALA A 116 -7.38 -0.79 -12.53
C ALA A 116 -5.86 -1.04 -12.54
N ASP A 117 -5.06 0.03 -12.64
CA ASP A 117 -3.61 -0.05 -12.46
C ASP A 117 -3.27 -0.50 -11.04
N THR A 118 -2.30 -1.41 -10.91
CA THR A 118 -1.91 -1.96 -9.61
C THR A 118 -0.47 -1.61 -9.28
N PHE A 119 -0.22 -1.07 -8.08
CA PHE A 119 1.10 -0.65 -7.62
C PHE A 119 1.43 -1.27 -6.28
N ASP A 120 2.57 -1.95 -6.23
CA ASP A 120 3.08 -2.54 -5.01
C ASP A 120 3.98 -1.58 -4.23
N TRP A 121 4.11 -1.83 -2.95
CA TRP A 121 5.10 -1.23 -2.08
C TRP A 121 5.59 -2.20 -1.02
N TYR A 122 6.74 -1.89 -0.46
CA TYR A 122 7.31 -2.60 0.67
C TYR A 122 7.51 -1.66 1.86
N GLY A 123 7.22 -2.17 3.03
CA GLY A 123 7.44 -1.47 4.29
C GLY A 123 6.97 -2.28 5.48
N VAL A 124 7.50 -1.96 6.66
CA VAL A 124 7.11 -2.57 7.92
C VAL A 124 6.61 -1.49 8.89
N GLY A 125 5.84 -1.90 9.90
CA GLY A 125 5.17 -0.98 10.82
C GLY A 125 6.10 0.01 11.51
N ASP A 126 7.32 -0.40 11.82
CA ASP A 126 8.30 0.43 12.54
C ASP A 126 9.00 1.45 11.64
N THR A 127 9.24 1.11 10.39
CA THR A 127 10.00 1.93 9.44
C THR A 127 9.13 2.79 8.52
N GLY A 128 7.85 2.43 8.35
CA GLY A 128 6.99 2.98 7.32
C GLY A 128 7.26 2.36 5.94
N ILE A 129 6.84 3.03 4.86
CA ILE A 129 7.06 2.58 3.48
C ILE A 129 8.51 2.85 3.10
N ILE A 130 9.26 1.77 2.86
CA ILE A 130 10.68 1.78 2.51
C ILE A 130 10.87 1.95 1.01
N ALA A 131 10.07 1.24 0.21
CA ALA A 131 10.15 1.22 -1.23
C ALA A 131 8.78 1.09 -1.89
N ALA A 132 8.64 1.58 -3.10
CA ALA A 132 7.40 1.48 -3.86
C ALA A 132 7.68 1.42 -5.37
N GLU A 133 6.76 0.84 -6.12
CA GLU A 133 6.78 0.88 -7.57
C GLU A 133 6.57 2.29 -8.11
N GLY A 134 7.22 2.57 -9.21
CA GLY A 134 6.95 3.72 -10.07
C GLY A 134 5.99 3.36 -11.22
N PRO A 135 5.75 4.31 -12.16
CA PRO A 135 4.78 4.13 -13.25
C PRO A 135 5.14 2.99 -14.22
N HIS A 136 6.39 2.57 -14.26
CA HIS A 136 6.84 1.49 -15.14
C HIS A 136 6.69 0.09 -14.54
N GLN A 137 6.35 -0.01 -13.25
CA GLN A 137 6.11 -1.29 -12.55
C GLN A 137 7.24 -2.32 -12.71
N ASN A 138 8.49 -1.84 -12.74
CA ASN A 138 9.69 -2.64 -13.02
C ASN A 138 10.55 -2.89 -11.77
N GLY A 139 9.94 -2.93 -10.60
CA GLY A 139 10.56 -3.13 -9.30
C GLY A 139 10.27 -1.99 -8.33
N LEU A 140 10.69 -2.17 -7.09
CA LEU A 140 10.48 -1.21 -6.02
C LEU A 140 11.68 -0.24 -5.92
N TYR A 141 11.41 1.05 -5.95
CA TYR A 141 12.41 2.09 -5.74
C TYR A 141 12.50 2.44 -4.25
N VAL A 142 13.70 2.31 -3.69
CA VAL A 142 13.99 2.65 -2.30
C VAL A 142 14.10 4.18 -2.14
N TRP A 143 13.57 4.71 -1.05
CA TRP A 143 13.72 6.12 -0.68
C TRP A 143 15.01 6.34 0.11
N GLU A 144 16.16 6.40 -0.56
CA GLU A 144 17.49 6.48 0.06
C GLU A 144 17.73 7.75 0.89
N ASP A 145 16.97 8.80 0.65
CA ASP A 145 16.98 10.01 1.49
C ASP A 145 16.17 9.87 2.79
N ALA A 146 15.42 8.80 2.93
CA ALA A 146 14.61 8.50 4.11
C ALA A 146 15.02 7.20 4.81
N HIS A 147 15.59 6.26 4.07
CA HIS A 147 15.96 4.94 4.56
C HIS A 147 17.34 4.53 4.03
N PHE A 148 18.21 4.13 4.93
CA PHE A 148 19.43 3.41 4.55
C PHE A 148 19.13 1.92 4.62
N VAL A 149 19.17 1.25 3.47
CA VAL A 149 18.82 -0.16 3.33
C VAL A 149 20.06 -0.99 3.06
N GLU A 150 20.25 -2.04 3.84
CA GLU A 150 21.33 -3.01 3.70
C GLU A 150 20.70 -4.37 3.34
N MET A 151 21.27 -5.06 2.35
CA MET A 151 20.93 -6.45 2.04
C MET A 151 21.97 -7.35 2.68
N LEU A 152 21.59 -8.13 3.69
CA LEU A 152 22.51 -8.90 4.51
C LEU A 152 22.26 -10.40 4.36
N ASP A 153 23.36 -11.17 4.38
CA ASP A 153 23.28 -12.62 4.52
C ASP A 153 22.68 -12.96 5.91
N PRO A 154 21.59 -13.75 5.97
CA PRO A 154 20.87 -13.99 7.21
C PRO A 154 21.66 -14.79 8.27
N LYS A 155 22.77 -15.44 7.87
CA LYS A 155 23.60 -16.22 8.80
C LYS A 155 24.81 -15.44 9.30
N THR A 156 25.41 -14.65 8.44
CA THR A 156 26.66 -13.94 8.73
C THR A 156 26.47 -12.47 9.06
N ALA A 157 25.29 -11.89 8.74
CA ALA A 157 24.97 -10.47 8.81
C ALA A 157 25.97 -9.58 8.01
N GLN A 158 26.63 -10.17 7.01
CA GLN A 158 27.50 -9.43 6.10
C GLN A 158 26.71 -9.02 4.85
N PRO A 159 27.06 -7.88 4.22
CA PRO A 159 26.43 -7.47 2.97
C PRO A 159 26.56 -8.54 1.88
N VAL A 160 25.47 -8.78 1.15
CA VAL A 160 25.47 -9.66 -0.01
C VAL A 160 25.82 -8.87 -1.28
N ALA A 161 26.28 -9.58 -2.31
CA ALA A 161 26.53 -8.97 -3.61
C ALA A 161 25.22 -8.58 -4.32
N ASP A 162 25.27 -7.57 -5.18
CA ASP A 162 24.13 -7.15 -5.99
C ASP A 162 23.53 -8.33 -6.77
N GLY A 163 22.19 -8.38 -6.77
CA GLY A 163 21.43 -9.45 -7.41
C GLY A 163 21.36 -10.76 -6.60
N THR A 164 21.94 -10.79 -5.40
CA THR A 164 21.83 -11.93 -4.47
C THR A 164 20.72 -11.66 -3.47
N PRO A 165 19.79 -12.59 -3.23
CA PRO A 165 18.81 -12.47 -2.17
C PRO A 165 19.48 -12.31 -0.80
N GLY A 166 18.93 -11.44 0.02
CA GLY A 166 19.43 -11.19 1.38
C GLY A 166 18.31 -10.68 2.28
N ASN A 167 18.55 -10.71 3.57
CA ASN A 167 17.65 -10.14 4.56
C ASN A 167 17.72 -8.62 4.52
N ILE A 168 16.57 -7.97 4.53
CA ILE A 168 16.48 -6.51 4.49
C ILE A 168 16.71 -5.96 5.90
N CYS A 169 17.74 -5.12 6.03
CA CYS A 169 18.05 -4.39 7.25
C CYS A 169 17.94 -2.88 6.99
N VAL A 170 17.21 -2.15 7.85
CA VAL A 170 16.83 -0.77 7.57
C VAL A 170 17.20 0.17 8.71
N THR A 171 17.82 1.29 8.37
CA THR A 171 17.98 2.45 9.26
C THR A 171 17.09 3.59 8.75
N VAL A 172 16.24 4.12 9.63
CA VAL A 172 15.34 5.24 9.30
C VAL A 172 16.07 6.56 9.52
N LEU A 173 16.21 7.39 8.49
CA LEU A 173 17.01 8.61 8.52
C LEU A 173 16.24 9.86 8.96
N PHE A 174 14.90 9.82 8.97
CA PHE A 174 14.04 10.96 9.31
C PHE A 174 13.44 10.91 10.73
N LYS A 175 13.66 9.82 11.47
CA LYS A 175 13.16 9.67 12.84
C LYS A 175 14.28 10.02 13.85
N ASP A 176 14.13 11.14 14.52
CA ASP A 176 14.98 11.60 15.62
C ASP A 176 14.28 11.51 16.99
N THR A 177 13.34 10.60 17.11
CA THR A 177 12.51 10.41 18.30
C THR A 177 13.21 9.56 19.38
N ILE A 178 12.53 9.36 20.52
CA ILE A 178 13.01 8.50 21.62
C ILE A 178 13.15 7.01 21.22
N TYR A 179 12.65 6.62 20.06
CA TYR A 179 12.78 5.29 19.47
C TYR A 179 13.41 5.36 18.07
N PRO A 180 14.73 5.57 18.00
CA PRO A 180 15.42 5.56 16.70
C PRO A 180 15.46 4.14 16.14
N ILE A 181 15.18 4.01 14.84
CA ILE A 181 15.28 2.74 14.12
C ILE A 181 16.63 2.68 13.43
N ILE A 182 17.56 1.91 14.00
CA ILE A 182 18.91 1.74 13.50
C ILE A 182 19.17 0.26 13.24
N ARG A 183 19.51 -0.09 11.99
CA ARG A 183 19.77 -1.46 11.54
C ARG A 183 18.70 -2.44 12.00
N PHE A 184 17.44 -2.07 11.78
CA PHE A 184 16.30 -2.92 12.07
C PHE A 184 16.27 -4.09 11.09
N ASP A 185 16.34 -5.29 11.64
CA ASP A 185 16.23 -6.53 10.89
C ASP A 185 14.75 -6.82 10.63
N THR A 186 14.31 -6.70 9.36
CA THR A 186 12.93 -6.93 8.99
C THR A 186 12.55 -8.40 8.96
N GLN A 187 13.54 -9.30 8.88
CA GLN A 187 13.40 -10.75 8.67
C GLN A 187 12.69 -11.10 7.32
N ASP A 188 12.60 -10.16 6.42
CA ASP A 188 12.11 -10.37 5.04
C ASP A 188 13.29 -10.61 4.09
N LEU A 189 13.11 -11.54 3.12
CA LEU A 189 14.12 -11.95 2.13
C LEU A 189 13.77 -11.46 0.74
#